data_35ecbd56e91af11df13d2781133fd841
#
_entry.id   35ecbd56e91af11df13d2781133fd841
#
_cell.length_a   1.000
_cell.length_b   1.000
_cell.length_c   1.000
_cell.angle_alpha   90.00
_cell.angle_beta   90.00
_cell.angle_gamma   90.00
#
_symmetry.space_group_name_H-M   'P 1'
#
loop_
_entity.id
_entity.type
_entity.pdbx_description
1 polymer ?
#
loop_
_entity_poly.entity_id
_entity_poly.type
_entity_poly.pdbx_seq_one_letter_code
_entity_poly.pdbx_strand_id
1 'polypeptide(L)'
;MAQDASDRAVGGFVGSVESVSDRLEPKGRVIEVCHPVIESCLEGFALLPPWERCQSSTYRELWAVWFMFSTFAERLRGSVVRVQVDNQAVYYLAIKGKSSVTVLHELLVRVFWLCTAYNIKWDVVWVPREWNQVADDISKWYDPDDWCLNPHYWSVVCARFGPFDCDCFASSATALLPCYCAVNWCPDVWYVDCFTRSWSAGVRWWNPNPRDVGRVLLKVLRDGAVGSLLLPVWPAAWWWRRLCPDGKHFGAFVTDWLELPRGSLFVIGEGAGVWNRKVPRSRMVVVRLDGRLGSLGLGARLGFCSSVSCTLCGQA
;
A
#
# COMPACT_ATOMS: atom_id res chain seq x y z
N MET A 1 7.92 19.03 -5.75
CA MET A 1 7.43 18.12 -4.70
C MET A 1 6.69 18.92 -3.66
N ALA A 2 5.51 18.50 -3.28
CA ALA A 2 4.78 19.03 -2.15
C ALA A 2 4.44 17.89 -1.19
N GLN A 3 4.34 18.18 0.09
CA GLN A 3 4.06 17.20 1.13
C GLN A 3 3.33 17.85 2.32
N ASP A 4 2.65 17.04 3.10
CA ASP A 4 1.97 17.44 4.32
C ASP A 4 1.92 16.27 5.32
N ALA A 5 1.69 16.60 6.59
CA ALA A 5 1.54 15.62 7.66
C ALA A 5 0.33 15.93 8.54
N SER A 6 -0.59 14.99 8.59
CA SER A 6 -1.65 14.98 9.59
C SER A 6 -1.13 14.46 10.95
N ASP A 7 -2.01 14.24 11.90
CA ASP A 7 -1.69 13.58 13.17
C ASP A 7 -1.52 12.05 13.06
N ARG A 8 -1.89 11.45 11.90
CA ARG A 8 -1.90 10.01 11.68
C ARG A 8 -1.06 9.54 10.51
N ALA A 9 -0.94 10.37 9.47
CA ALA A 9 -0.32 9.98 8.22
C ALA A 9 0.46 11.12 7.59
N VAL A 10 1.28 10.77 6.63
CA VAL A 10 1.93 11.71 5.72
C VAL A 10 1.51 11.43 4.31
N GLY A 11 1.47 12.47 3.51
CA GLY A 11 1.15 12.38 2.10
C GLY A 11 1.80 13.48 1.28
N GLY A 12 1.86 13.28 -0.01
CA GLY A 12 2.42 14.26 -0.92
C GLY A 12 2.52 13.76 -2.34
N PHE A 13 3.07 14.57 -3.20
CA PHE A 13 3.27 14.24 -4.60
C PHE A 13 4.59 14.80 -5.15
N VAL A 14 5.07 14.14 -6.19
CA VAL A 14 6.21 14.57 -7.01
C VAL A 14 5.74 14.69 -8.44
N GLY A 15 5.99 15.83 -9.09
CA GLY A 15 5.60 16.06 -10.48
C GLY A 15 6.54 17.04 -11.18
N SER A 16 6.40 17.13 -12.49
CA SER A 16 7.04 18.15 -13.30
C SER A 16 6.41 19.51 -13.04
N VAL A 17 7.17 20.57 -13.33
CA VAL A 17 6.66 21.95 -13.21
C VAL A 17 5.83 22.30 -14.44
N GLU A 18 4.57 22.73 -14.23
CA GLU A 18 3.69 23.23 -15.27
C GLU A 18 3.88 24.73 -15.48
N SER A 19 3.89 25.46 -14.35
CA SER A 19 4.04 26.93 -14.35
C SER A 19 4.76 27.40 -13.10
N VAL A 20 5.21 28.64 -13.12
CA VAL A 20 5.89 29.30 -12.01
C VAL A 20 5.19 30.61 -11.70
N SER A 21 5.01 30.92 -10.43
CA SER A 21 4.47 32.21 -9.98
C SER A 21 5.33 32.81 -8.87
N ASP A 22 5.36 34.11 -8.78
CA ASP A 22 6.05 34.82 -7.72
C ASP A 22 5.27 34.78 -6.40
N ARG A 23 5.99 34.57 -5.32
CA ARG A 23 5.43 34.51 -3.98
C ARG A 23 6.28 35.28 -2.99
N LEU A 24 5.62 35.93 -2.03
CA LEU A 24 6.28 36.61 -0.92
C LEU A 24 6.53 35.63 0.22
N GLU A 25 7.79 35.37 0.55
CA GLU A 25 8.18 34.59 1.73
C GLU A 25 7.81 35.30 3.04
N PRO A 26 7.75 34.58 4.18
CA PRO A 26 7.50 35.17 5.49
C PRO A 26 8.45 36.28 5.89
N LYS A 27 9.65 36.34 5.31
CA LYS A 27 10.65 37.39 5.53
C LYS A 27 10.60 38.52 4.50
N GLY A 28 9.58 38.58 3.65
CA GLY A 28 9.40 39.66 2.66
C GLY A 28 10.22 39.50 1.39
N ARG A 29 10.90 38.37 1.17
CA ARG A 29 11.59 38.07 -0.10
C ARG A 29 10.63 37.42 -1.08
N VAL A 30 10.69 37.87 -2.35
CA VAL A 30 9.94 37.24 -3.44
C VAL A 30 10.68 35.97 -3.89
N ILE A 31 9.98 34.87 -3.98
CA ILE A 31 10.47 33.59 -4.50
C ILE A 31 9.55 33.06 -5.60
N GLU A 32 10.12 32.23 -6.45
CA GLU A 32 9.37 31.50 -7.46
C GLU A 32 8.77 30.23 -6.85
N VAL A 33 7.48 30.06 -7.00
CA VAL A 33 6.75 28.85 -6.60
C VAL A 33 6.37 28.06 -7.85
N CYS A 34 6.71 26.79 -7.87
CA CYS A 34 6.43 25.89 -8.97
C CYS A 34 5.06 25.24 -8.80
N HIS A 35 4.26 25.26 -9.84
CA HIS A 35 2.98 24.57 -9.94
C HIS A 35 3.20 23.28 -10.74
N PRO A 36 2.85 22.11 -10.19
CA PRO A 36 3.06 20.85 -10.87
C PRO A 36 1.98 20.55 -11.90
N VAL A 37 2.31 19.73 -12.89
CA VAL A 37 1.35 19.05 -13.77
C VAL A 37 0.69 17.94 -12.95
N ILE A 38 -0.48 18.17 -12.39
CA ILE A 38 -1.15 17.26 -11.44
C ILE A 38 -1.39 15.87 -12.04
N GLU A 39 -1.80 15.80 -13.32
CA GLU A 39 -2.09 14.55 -14.03
C GLU A 39 -0.88 13.61 -14.16
N SER A 40 0.34 14.15 -14.07
CA SER A 40 1.59 13.39 -14.12
C SER A 40 2.23 13.18 -12.75
N CYS A 41 1.59 13.65 -11.67
CA CYS A 41 2.12 13.53 -10.33
C CYS A 41 2.11 12.08 -9.84
N LEU A 42 3.17 11.72 -9.13
CA LEU A 42 3.26 10.47 -8.39
C LEU A 42 2.93 10.75 -6.93
N GLU A 43 1.87 10.16 -6.46
CA GLU A 43 1.41 10.33 -5.08
C GLU A 43 2.06 9.32 -4.14
N GLY A 44 2.47 9.79 -2.98
CA GLY A 44 3.00 8.98 -1.90
C GLY A 44 2.14 9.14 -0.65
N PHE A 45 1.91 8.03 0.05
CA PHE A 45 1.15 8.00 1.29
C PHE A 45 1.69 6.92 2.22
N ALA A 46 1.78 7.22 3.51
CA ALA A 46 1.99 6.23 4.56
C ALA A 46 1.36 6.67 5.88
N LEU A 47 0.92 5.69 6.68
CA LEU A 47 0.60 5.92 8.07
C LEU A 47 1.89 6.21 8.85
N LEU A 48 1.84 7.22 9.72
CA LEU A 48 2.94 7.49 10.64
C LEU A 48 3.09 6.33 11.64
N PRO A 49 4.30 5.83 11.85
CA PRO A 49 4.56 4.88 12.93
C PRO A 49 4.16 5.47 14.30
N PRO A 50 3.80 4.64 15.29
CA PRO A 50 3.31 5.12 16.59
C PRO A 50 4.23 6.14 17.29
N TRP A 51 5.54 5.97 17.17
CA TRP A 51 6.50 6.89 17.78
C TRP A 51 6.48 8.27 17.10
N GLU A 52 6.41 8.29 15.76
CA GLU A 52 6.38 9.51 14.93
C GLU A 52 5.09 10.32 15.16
N ARG A 53 3.97 9.66 15.42
CA ARG A 53 2.70 10.33 15.73
C ARG A 53 2.74 11.14 17.01
N CYS A 54 3.49 10.67 18.00
CA CYS A 54 3.64 11.35 19.28
C CYS A 54 4.54 12.59 19.20
N GLN A 55 5.21 12.82 18.08
CA GLN A 55 6.09 13.95 17.89
C GLN A 55 5.34 15.26 17.57
N SER A 56 6.05 16.39 17.62
CA SER A 56 5.49 17.70 17.27
C SER A 56 5.02 17.74 15.81
N SER A 57 4.11 18.67 15.48
CA SER A 57 3.69 18.90 14.09
C SER A 57 4.89 19.21 13.19
N THR A 58 5.85 20.04 13.67
CA THR A 58 7.09 20.35 12.92
C THR A 58 7.89 19.08 12.62
N TYR A 59 7.96 18.13 13.55
CA TYR A 59 8.64 16.86 13.33
C TYR A 59 7.91 16.04 12.26
N ARG A 60 6.59 15.88 12.36
CA ARG A 60 5.80 15.11 11.40
C ARG A 60 5.88 15.69 10.00
N GLU A 61 5.85 17.01 9.88
CA GLU A 61 6.04 17.70 8.59
C GLU A 61 7.45 17.48 8.01
N LEU A 62 8.49 17.54 8.83
CA LEU A 62 9.86 17.23 8.37
C LEU A 62 10.00 15.74 8.03
N TRP A 63 9.28 14.87 8.75
CA TRP A 63 9.21 13.45 8.46
C TRP A 63 8.53 13.19 7.10
N ALA A 64 7.50 13.98 6.75
CA ALA A 64 6.87 13.90 5.42
C ALA A 64 7.86 14.27 4.30
N VAL A 65 8.74 15.27 4.52
CA VAL A 65 9.83 15.57 3.57
C VAL A 65 10.76 14.37 3.40
N TRP A 66 11.21 13.76 4.50
CA TRP A 66 12.05 12.57 4.47
C TRP A 66 11.34 11.40 3.77
N PHE A 67 10.07 11.17 4.09
CA PHE A 67 9.24 10.13 3.49
C PHE A 67 9.17 10.27 1.96
N MET A 68 8.87 11.46 1.46
CA MET A 68 8.77 11.71 0.03
C MET A 68 10.11 11.51 -0.68
N PHE A 69 11.21 11.97 -0.11
CA PHE A 69 12.53 11.71 -0.69
C PHE A 69 12.88 10.22 -0.65
N SER A 70 12.60 9.50 0.44
CA SER A 70 12.90 8.06 0.53
C SER A 70 12.05 7.24 -0.43
N THR A 71 10.78 7.59 -0.59
CA THR A 71 9.85 6.91 -1.51
C THR A 71 10.28 7.07 -2.99
N PHE A 72 10.73 8.27 -3.35
CA PHE A 72 11.03 8.60 -4.75
C PHE A 72 12.52 8.79 -5.05
N ALA A 73 13.42 8.36 -4.15
CA ALA A 73 14.85 8.59 -4.25
C ALA A 73 15.46 8.19 -5.61
N GLU A 74 15.15 6.98 -6.09
CA GLU A 74 15.65 6.49 -7.39
C GLU A 74 15.12 7.33 -8.56
N ARG A 75 13.88 7.79 -8.51
CA ARG A 75 13.29 8.62 -9.57
C ARG A 75 13.82 10.04 -9.57
N LEU A 76 14.22 10.53 -8.41
CA LEU A 76 14.77 11.87 -8.20
C LEU A 76 16.29 11.91 -8.32
N ARG A 77 16.96 10.77 -8.56
CA ARG A 77 18.40 10.67 -8.68
C ARG A 77 18.97 11.70 -9.67
N GLY A 78 19.91 12.50 -9.23
CA GLY A 78 20.56 13.54 -10.03
C GLY A 78 19.71 14.77 -10.33
N SER A 79 18.52 14.88 -9.75
CA SER A 79 17.59 15.98 -10.02
C SER A 79 17.80 17.16 -9.08
N VAL A 80 17.26 18.32 -9.49
CA VAL A 80 17.04 19.48 -8.64
C VAL A 80 15.56 19.52 -8.25
N VAL A 81 15.28 19.42 -6.95
CA VAL A 81 13.92 19.30 -6.41
C VAL A 81 13.57 20.52 -5.61
N ARG A 82 12.52 21.23 -5.99
CA ARG A 82 11.91 22.28 -5.17
C ARG A 82 10.85 21.67 -4.27
N VAL A 83 11.03 21.83 -2.96
CA VAL A 83 10.12 21.30 -1.91
C VAL A 83 9.23 22.44 -1.44
N GLN A 84 7.93 22.32 -1.62
CA GLN A 84 6.93 23.24 -1.13
C GLN A 84 6.44 22.78 0.25
N VAL A 85 6.49 23.66 1.24
CA VAL A 85 6.04 23.41 2.62
C VAL A 85 5.16 24.54 3.11
N ASP A 86 4.10 24.26 3.83
CA ASP A 86 3.25 25.27 4.47
C ASP A 86 3.64 25.52 5.94
N ASN A 87 4.51 24.69 6.50
CA ASN A 87 5.03 24.84 7.85
C ASN A 87 6.28 25.72 7.87
N GLN A 88 6.15 26.94 8.44
CA GLN A 88 7.26 27.89 8.52
C GLN A 88 8.46 27.37 9.33
N ALA A 89 8.22 26.54 10.37
CA ALA A 89 9.31 26.01 11.16
C ALA A 89 10.15 25.03 10.34
N VAL A 90 9.54 24.15 9.54
CA VAL A 90 10.24 23.25 8.61
C VAL A 90 11.01 24.05 7.56
N TYR A 91 10.40 25.09 6.98
CA TYR A 91 11.07 25.97 6.05
C TYR A 91 12.37 26.56 6.62
N TYR A 92 12.32 27.15 7.84
CA TYR A 92 13.53 27.73 8.46
C TYR A 92 14.54 26.68 8.89
N LEU A 93 14.11 25.47 9.31
CA LEU A 93 15.01 24.37 9.63
C LEU A 93 15.80 23.93 8.39
N ALA A 94 15.13 23.77 7.27
CA ALA A 94 15.75 23.37 6.01
C ALA A 94 16.79 24.42 5.53
N ILE A 95 16.44 25.71 5.58
CA ILE A 95 17.37 26.79 5.21
C ILE A 95 18.59 26.86 6.13
N LYS A 96 18.37 26.71 7.44
CA LYS A 96 19.46 26.80 8.43
C LYS A 96 20.36 25.54 8.41
N GLY A 97 19.87 24.40 7.94
CA GLY A 97 20.57 23.14 7.96
C GLY A 97 20.84 22.57 9.35
N LYS A 98 20.23 23.14 10.42
CA LYS A 98 20.44 22.71 11.80
C LYS A 98 19.25 23.05 12.71
N SER A 99 19.13 22.29 13.82
CA SER A 99 18.17 22.53 14.90
C SER A 99 18.87 22.37 16.25
N SER A 100 18.38 23.11 17.26
CA SER A 100 18.72 22.88 18.68
C SER A 100 17.93 21.72 19.30
N VAL A 101 16.83 21.29 18.64
CA VAL A 101 16.04 20.15 19.05
C VAL A 101 16.64 18.89 18.41
N THR A 102 17.18 17.99 19.21
CA THR A 102 17.95 16.81 18.76
C THR A 102 17.20 15.98 17.72
N VAL A 103 15.96 15.60 17.99
CA VAL A 103 15.15 14.75 17.09
C VAL A 103 14.89 15.41 15.72
N LEU A 104 14.71 16.74 15.70
CA LEU A 104 14.57 17.48 14.43
C LEU A 104 15.90 17.56 13.68
N HIS A 105 17.00 17.73 14.41
CA HIS A 105 18.34 17.77 13.80
C HIS A 105 18.70 16.41 13.18
N GLU A 106 18.48 15.32 13.90
CA GLU A 106 18.75 13.97 13.42
C GLU A 106 17.93 13.64 12.17
N LEU A 107 16.64 14.01 12.15
CA LEU A 107 15.80 13.81 10.99
C LEU A 107 16.24 14.64 9.78
N LEU A 108 16.66 15.90 10.02
CA LEU A 108 17.20 16.75 8.95
C LEU A 108 18.50 16.16 8.37
N VAL A 109 19.36 15.60 9.23
CA VAL A 109 20.59 14.90 8.81
C VAL A 109 20.25 13.66 7.97
N ARG A 110 19.21 12.90 8.33
CA ARG A 110 18.73 11.77 7.48
C ARG A 110 18.30 12.24 6.10
N VAL A 111 17.55 13.34 5.99
CA VAL A 111 17.20 13.95 4.70
C VAL A 111 18.44 14.31 3.90
N PHE A 112 19.40 14.97 4.54
CA PHE A 112 20.66 15.37 3.90
C PHE A 112 21.44 14.18 3.35
N TRP A 113 21.64 13.12 4.15
CA TRP A 113 22.40 11.94 3.71
C TRP A 113 21.68 11.19 2.60
N LEU A 114 20.36 11.09 2.67
CA LEU A 114 19.56 10.49 1.60
C LEU A 114 19.74 11.25 0.30
N CYS A 115 19.56 12.57 0.31
CA CYS A 115 19.72 13.41 -0.88
C CYS A 115 21.16 13.34 -1.43
N THR A 116 22.17 13.29 -0.55
CA THR A 116 23.58 13.12 -0.96
C THR A 116 23.82 11.79 -1.64
N ALA A 117 23.31 10.68 -1.08
CA ALA A 117 23.47 9.33 -1.63
C ALA A 117 22.88 9.19 -3.03
N TYR A 118 21.80 9.91 -3.31
CA TYR A 118 21.11 9.90 -4.62
C TYR A 118 21.47 11.08 -5.51
N ASN A 119 22.43 11.92 -5.11
CA ASN A 119 22.81 13.14 -5.84
C ASN A 119 21.62 14.06 -6.11
N ILE A 120 20.71 14.18 -5.16
CA ILE A 120 19.55 15.07 -5.22
C ILE A 120 19.93 16.42 -4.65
N LYS A 121 19.77 17.48 -5.43
CA LYS A 121 19.85 18.86 -4.94
C LYS A 121 18.44 19.32 -4.63
N TRP A 122 18.24 19.96 -3.49
CA TRP A 122 16.92 20.46 -3.14
C TRP A 122 16.97 21.82 -2.49
N ASP A 123 15.97 22.60 -2.74
CA ASP A 123 15.66 23.84 -2.06
C ASP A 123 14.25 23.79 -1.50
N VAL A 124 13.97 24.61 -0.49
CA VAL A 124 12.66 24.67 0.13
C VAL A 124 12.03 26.03 -0.07
N VAL A 125 10.74 26.05 -0.37
CA VAL A 125 9.93 27.25 -0.46
C VAL A 125 8.73 27.14 0.47
N TRP A 126 8.42 28.24 1.15
CA TRP A 126 7.20 28.31 1.94
C TRP A 126 6.03 28.71 1.05
N VAL A 127 4.91 27.98 1.18
CA VAL A 127 3.65 28.29 0.53
C VAL A 127 2.54 28.43 1.56
N PRO A 128 1.50 29.24 1.32
CA PRO A 128 0.31 29.22 2.17
C PRO A 128 -0.39 27.87 2.06
N ARG A 129 -1.13 27.51 3.11
CA ARG A 129 -1.83 26.23 3.20
C ARG A 129 -2.78 25.98 2.03
N GLU A 130 -3.43 27.03 1.52
CA GLU A 130 -4.34 26.95 0.38
C GLU A 130 -3.65 26.46 -0.91
N TRP A 131 -2.33 26.60 -0.99
CA TRP A 131 -1.53 26.13 -2.13
C TRP A 131 -0.95 24.72 -1.90
N ASN A 132 -1.06 24.21 -0.67
CA ASN A 132 -0.63 22.86 -0.31
C ASN A 132 -1.83 21.89 -0.18
N GLN A 133 -3.02 22.28 -0.61
CA GLN A 133 -4.27 21.53 -0.37
C GLN A 133 -4.21 20.09 -0.87
N VAL A 134 -3.63 19.85 -2.05
CA VAL A 134 -3.51 18.48 -2.60
C VAL A 134 -2.68 17.58 -1.68
N ALA A 135 -1.56 18.06 -1.17
CA ALA A 135 -0.74 17.30 -0.23
C ALA A 135 -1.46 17.10 1.13
N ASP A 136 -2.17 18.13 1.60
CA ASP A 136 -3.01 18.06 2.80
C ASP A 136 -4.12 17.00 2.66
N ASP A 137 -4.78 16.92 1.51
CA ASP A 137 -5.80 15.91 1.24
C ASP A 137 -5.19 14.49 1.19
N ILE A 138 -4.02 14.33 0.55
CA ILE A 138 -3.31 13.04 0.53
C ILE A 138 -2.90 12.64 1.93
N SER A 139 -2.42 13.56 2.77
CA SER A 139 -2.01 13.26 4.16
C SER A 139 -3.15 12.78 5.07
N LYS A 140 -4.40 13.04 4.67
CA LYS A 140 -5.62 12.65 5.39
C LYS A 140 -6.29 11.41 4.79
N TRP A 141 -5.80 10.97 3.63
CA TRP A 141 -6.30 9.74 3.04
C TRP A 141 -5.94 8.55 3.93
N TYR A 142 -6.85 7.60 4.05
CA TYR A 142 -6.57 6.30 4.65
C TYR A 142 -7.47 5.24 4.02
N ASP A 143 -6.96 4.01 3.94
CA ASP A 143 -7.77 2.88 3.51
C ASP A 143 -8.52 2.30 4.71
N PRO A 144 -9.86 2.44 4.78
CA PRO A 144 -10.63 1.86 5.86
C PRO A 144 -10.62 0.33 5.84
N ASP A 145 -10.20 -0.26 4.75
CA ASP A 145 -10.14 -1.69 4.52
C ASP A 145 -8.69 -2.24 4.59
N ASP A 146 -7.74 -1.44 5.11
CA ASP A 146 -6.34 -1.89 5.32
C ASP A 146 -6.26 -2.83 6.53
N TRP A 147 -5.98 -4.09 6.28
CA TRP A 147 -5.91 -5.14 7.29
C TRP A 147 -5.01 -6.29 6.83
N CYS A 148 -4.37 -6.99 7.77
CA CYS A 148 -3.62 -8.19 7.50
C CYS A 148 -4.04 -9.34 8.42
N LEU A 149 -3.64 -10.55 8.05
CA LEU A 149 -3.83 -11.73 8.88
C LEU A 149 -2.97 -11.60 10.15
N ASN A 150 -3.54 -11.97 11.30
CA ASN A 150 -2.80 -12.00 12.57
C ASN A 150 -1.56 -12.89 12.42
N PRO A 151 -0.37 -12.49 12.94
CA PRO A 151 0.88 -13.25 12.81
C PRO A 151 0.79 -14.72 13.21
N HIS A 152 -0.04 -15.05 14.20
CA HIS A 152 -0.26 -16.45 14.59
C HIS A 152 -0.88 -17.27 13.44
N TYR A 153 -1.94 -16.75 12.82
CA TYR A 153 -2.60 -17.44 11.71
C TYR A 153 -1.78 -17.36 10.43
N TRP A 154 -1.01 -16.30 10.25
CA TRP A 154 -0.06 -16.17 9.16
C TRP A 154 0.99 -17.29 9.21
N SER A 155 1.54 -17.60 10.39
CA SER A 155 2.49 -18.71 10.54
C SER A 155 1.87 -20.06 10.17
N VAL A 156 0.61 -20.30 10.50
CA VAL A 156 -0.13 -21.52 10.12
C VAL A 156 -0.30 -21.60 8.59
N VAL A 157 -0.66 -20.49 7.96
CA VAL A 157 -0.80 -20.41 6.49
C VAL A 157 0.55 -20.63 5.81
N CYS A 158 1.62 -20.02 6.30
CA CYS A 158 2.97 -20.22 5.75
C CYS A 158 3.44 -21.66 5.90
N ALA A 159 3.18 -22.30 7.03
CA ALA A 159 3.54 -23.72 7.25
C ALA A 159 2.83 -24.66 6.28
N ARG A 160 1.59 -24.34 5.87
CA ARG A 160 0.80 -25.18 4.96
C ARG A 160 1.02 -24.85 3.49
N PHE A 161 1.07 -23.57 3.12
CA PHE A 161 1.01 -23.10 1.74
C PHE A 161 2.25 -22.34 1.27
N GLY A 162 3.14 -21.96 2.20
CA GLY A 162 4.34 -21.19 1.89
C GLY A 162 5.45 -22.01 1.22
N PRO A 163 6.59 -21.39 0.90
CA PRO A 163 6.84 -19.98 1.07
C PRO A 163 6.08 -19.11 0.07
N PHE A 164 5.95 -17.79 0.36
CA PHE A 164 5.38 -16.79 -0.52
C PHE A 164 6.45 -15.75 -0.89
N ASP A 165 6.39 -15.26 -2.12
CA ASP A 165 7.38 -14.31 -2.64
C ASP A 165 6.90 -12.85 -2.55
N CYS A 166 5.60 -12.61 -2.59
CA CYS A 166 5.05 -11.25 -2.56
C CYS A 166 3.65 -11.21 -1.95
N ASP A 167 3.42 -10.20 -1.11
CA ASP A 167 2.11 -9.80 -0.60
C ASP A 167 1.49 -8.77 -1.58
N CYS A 168 0.46 -9.18 -2.29
CA CYS A 168 -0.11 -8.38 -3.37
C CYS A 168 -1.12 -7.32 -2.92
N PHE A 169 -1.56 -7.33 -1.66
CA PHE A 169 -2.57 -6.42 -1.15
C PHE A 169 -2.21 -5.97 0.27
N ALA A 170 -1.25 -5.08 0.38
CA ALA A 170 -0.76 -4.61 1.66
C ALA A 170 -0.50 -3.09 1.64
N SER A 171 -0.32 -2.53 2.79
CA SER A 171 0.30 -1.23 3.01
C SER A 171 1.64 -1.40 3.71
N SER A 172 2.41 -0.33 3.89
CA SER A 172 3.62 -0.35 4.71
C SER A 172 3.36 -0.78 6.17
N ALA A 173 2.11 -0.62 6.66
CA ALA A 173 1.70 -0.99 8.01
C ALA A 173 1.21 -2.43 8.15
N THR A 174 0.75 -3.04 7.05
CA THR A 174 0.08 -4.35 7.05
C THR A 174 0.78 -5.42 6.23
N ALA A 175 1.90 -5.09 5.59
CA ALA A 175 2.67 -6.04 4.80
C ALA A 175 3.20 -7.20 5.66
N LEU A 176 2.90 -8.42 5.23
CA LEU A 176 3.34 -9.66 5.86
C LEU A 176 4.65 -10.19 5.26
N LEU A 177 5.09 -9.62 4.15
CA LEU A 177 6.31 -9.99 3.44
C LEU A 177 7.14 -8.74 3.11
N PRO A 178 8.48 -8.87 3.01
CA PRO A 178 9.33 -7.76 2.58
C PRO A 178 9.00 -7.25 1.17
N CYS A 179 8.62 -8.17 0.26
CA CYS A 179 8.12 -7.80 -1.06
C CYS A 179 6.60 -7.67 -0.99
N TYR A 180 6.09 -6.47 -1.22
CA TYR A 180 4.65 -6.21 -1.22
C TYR A 180 4.23 -5.18 -2.27
N CYS A 181 2.96 -5.23 -2.65
CA CYS A 181 2.31 -4.23 -3.48
C CYS A 181 1.33 -3.42 -2.64
N ALA A 182 1.32 -2.11 -2.83
CA ALA A 182 0.42 -1.19 -2.14
C ALA A 182 -0.48 -0.42 -3.13
N VAL A 183 -1.45 0.31 -2.61
CA VAL A 183 -2.30 1.21 -3.40
C VAL A 183 -1.53 2.49 -3.76
N ASN A 184 -0.69 2.97 -2.85
CA ASN A 184 0.09 4.21 -3.01
C ASN A 184 1.59 3.95 -2.88
N TRP A 185 2.40 4.86 -3.42
CA TRP A 185 3.84 4.83 -3.25
C TRP A 185 4.21 5.08 -1.78
N CYS A 186 5.10 4.24 -1.26
CA CYS A 186 5.73 4.38 0.05
C CYS A 186 7.13 3.76 0.00
N PRO A 187 8.01 4.03 0.99
CA PRO A 187 9.29 3.38 1.07
C PRO A 187 9.15 1.85 1.05
N ASP A 188 10.09 1.18 0.39
CA ASP A 188 10.18 -0.28 0.31
C ASP A 188 9.03 -0.98 -0.43
N VAL A 189 8.05 -0.25 -0.97
CA VAL A 189 7.02 -0.85 -1.82
C VAL A 189 7.64 -1.40 -3.10
N TRP A 190 7.35 -2.66 -3.41
CA TRP A 190 7.82 -3.25 -4.65
C TRP A 190 7.11 -2.66 -5.86
N TYR A 191 5.77 -2.51 -5.76
CA TYR A 191 4.97 -1.92 -6.83
C TYR A 191 3.64 -1.36 -6.33
N VAL A 192 3.15 -0.35 -7.05
CA VAL A 192 1.81 0.23 -6.83
C VAL A 192 0.83 -0.39 -7.80
N ASP A 193 -0.35 -0.75 -7.31
CA ASP A 193 -1.40 -1.50 -8.01
C ASP A 193 -0.91 -2.85 -8.57
N CYS A 194 -1.03 -3.89 -7.77
CA CYS A 194 -0.61 -5.25 -8.13
C CYS A 194 -1.28 -5.78 -9.40
N PHE A 195 -2.44 -5.26 -9.79
CA PHE A 195 -3.14 -5.68 -11.00
C PHE A 195 -2.44 -5.27 -12.30
N THR A 196 -1.57 -4.27 -12.25
CA THR A 196 -0.81 -3.77 -13.41
C THR A 196 0.39 -4.65 -13.75
N ARG A 197 0.80 -5.56 -12.86
CA ARG A 197 1.91 -6.49 -13.08
C ARG A 197 1.45 -7.90 -13.37
N SER A 198 2.27 -8.66 -14.09
CA SER A 198 2.05 -10.11 -14.27
C SER A 198 2.28 -10.84 -12.95
N TRP A 199 1.44 -11.85 -12.70
CA TRP A 199 1.58 -12.74 -11.55
C TRP A 199 2.11 -14.12 -11.93
N SER A 200 2.58 -14.32 -13.16
CA SER A 200 3.02 -15.61 -13.69
C SER A 200 4.25 -16.20 -12.99
N ALA A 201 5.07 -15.36 -12.35
CA ALA A 201 6.29 -15.79 -11.67
C ALA A 201 6.13 -15.71 -10.14
N GLY A 202 6.68 -16.70 -9.43
CA GLY A 202 6.67 -16.78 -7.97
C GLY A 202 5.31 -17.17 -7.38
N VAL A 203 5.30 -17.31 -6.06
CA VAL A 203 4.13 -17.70 -5.26
C VAL A 203 3.57 -16.49 -4.54
N ARG A 204 2.34 -16.15 -4.82
CA ARG A 204 1.70 -14.92 -4.34
C ARG A 204 0.85 -15.17 -3.10
N TRP A 205 0.82 -14.18 -2.22
CA TRP A 205 -0.19 -14.04 -1.19
C TRP A 205 -1.18 -12.97 -1.61
N TRP A 206 -2.48 -13.30 -1.59
CA TRP A 206 -3.55 -12.37 -1.95
C TRP A 206 -4.51 -12.21 -0.76
N ASN A 207 -4.58 -11.01 -0.23
CA ASN A 207 -5.49 -10.61 0.83
C ASN A 207 -6.30 -9.37 0.37
N PRO A 208 -7.08 -9.47 -0.72
CA PRO A 208 -7.80 -8.34 -1.28
C PRO A 208 -9.01 -7.95 -0.44
N ASN A 209 -9.49 -6.73 -0.65
CA ASN A 209 -10.86 -6.39 -0.29
C ASN A 209 -11.82 -7.40 -0.97
N PRO A 210 -12.90 -7.87 -0.29
CA PRO A 210 -13.84 -8.83 -0.86
C PRO A 210 -14.47 -8.42 -2.19
N ARG A 211 -14.60 -7.12 -2.47
CA ARG A 211 -15.05 -6.60 -3.78
C ARG A 211 -14.10 -6.97 -4.92
N ASP A 212 -12.81 -7.13 -4.63
CA ASP A 212 -11.78 -7.43 -5.61
C ASP A 212 -11.50 -8.94 -5.79
N VAL A 213 -12.05 -9.81 -4.94
CA VAL A 213 -11.84 -11.28 -5.02
C VAL A 213 -12.11 -11.81 -6.41
N GLY A 214 -13.21 -11.40 -7.05
CA GLY A 214 -13.53 -11.83 -8.41
C GLY A 214 -12.50 -11.39 -9.45
N ARG A 215 -11.96 -10.17 -9.32
CA ARG A 215 -10.90 -9.64 -10.17
C ARG A 215 -9.59 -10.41 -9.96
N VAL A 216 -9.29 -10.77 -8.72
CA VAL A 216 -8.12 -11.62 -8.39
C VAL A 216 -8.24 -12.98 -9.07
N LEU A 217 -9.38 -13.67 -8.94
CA LEU A 217 -9.59 -14.99 -9.55
C LEU A 217 -9.44 -14.95 -11.08
N LEU A 218 -9.98 -13.92 -11.73
CA LEU A 218 -9.82 -13.73 -13.17
C LEU A 218 -8.35 -13.56 -13.56
N LYS A 219 -7.60 -12.77 -12.79
CA LYS A 219 -6.19 -12.54 -13.05
C LYS A 219 -5.34 -13.78 -12.76
N VAL A 220 -5.63 -14.52 -11.68
CA VAL A 220 -4.96 -15.80 -11.40
C VAL A 220 -5.07 -16.75 -12.60
N LEU A 221 -6.26 -16.90 -13.15
CA LEU A 221 -6.47 -17.77 -14.32
C LEU A 221 -5.82 -17.22 -15.59
N ARG A 222 -5.90 -15.91 -15.82
CA ARG A 222 -5.32 -15.27 -17.01
C ARG A 222 -3.79 -15.37 -17.01
N ASP A 223 -3.16 -15.11 -15.88
CA ASP A 223 -1.70 -15.05 -15.74
C ASP A 223 -1.09 -16.44 -15.46
N GLY A 224 -1.91 -17.48 -15.23
CA GLY A 224 -1.42 -18.79 -14.79
C GLY A 224 -0.75 -18.73 -13.43
N ALA A 225 -1.22 -17.85 -12.54
CA ALA A 225 -0.55 -17.54 -11.28
C ALA A 225 -0.72 -18.64 -10.24
N VAL A 226 0.29 -18.77 -9.36
CA VAL A 226 0.28 -19.67 -8.21
C VAL A 226 0.33 -18.86 -6.92
N GLY A 227 -0.51 -19.23 -5.95
CA GLY A 227 -0.53 -18.54 -4.66
C GLY A 227 -1.66 -18.97 -3.76
N SER A 228 -1.88 -18.19 -2.71
CA SER A 228 -2.98 -18.41 -1.77
C SER A 228 -3.81 -17.16 -1.59
N LEU A 229 -5.11 -17.32 -1.58
CA LEU A 229 -6.11 -16.26 -1.50
C LEU A 229 -6.91 -16.41 -0.22
N LEU A 230 -6.91 -15.37 0.60
CA LEU A 230 -7.78 -15.25 1.77
C LEU A 230 -9.11 -14.61 1.36
N LEU A 231 -10.21 -15.25 1.72
CA LEU A 231 -11.55 -14.78 1.36
C LEU A 231 -12.62 -15.22 2.36
N PRO A 232 -13.75 -14.49 2.46
CA PRO A 232 -14.90 -14.93 3.23
C PRO A 232 -15.65 -16.06 2.52
N VAL A 233 -16.27 -16.94 3.28
CA VAL A 233 -17.18 -17.97 2.75
C VAL A 233 -18.53 -17.32 2.44
N TRP A 234 -18.71 -16.93 1.16
CA TRP A 234 -19.91 -16.30 0.65
C TRP A 234 -20.47 -17.05 -0.55
N PRO A 235 -21.21 -18.14 -0.36
CA PRO A 235 -21.75 -18.96 -1.45
C PRO A 235 -22.65 -18.20 -2.44
N ALA A 236 -23.30 -17.13 -1.99
CA ALA A 236 -24.14 -16.27 -2.82
C ALA A 236 -23.34 -15.27 -3.67
N ALA A 237 -22.04 -15.05 -3.40
CA ALA A 237 -21.24 -14.13 -4.18
C ALA A 237 -21.00 -14.69 -5.58
N TRP A 238 -21.07 -13.83 -6.60
CA TRP A 238 -20.91 -14.23 -8.00
C TRP A 238 -19.57 -14.93 -8.29
N TRP A 239 -18.48 -14.54 -7.60
CA TRP A 239 -17.15 -15.12 -7.73
C TRP A 239 -17.02 -16.49 -7.04
N TRP A 240 -17.91 -16.82 -6.07
CA TRP A 240 -17.88 -18.12 -5.40
C TRP A 240 -18.14 -19.28 -6.37
N ARG A 241 -19.02 -19.09 -7.33
CA ARG A 241 -19.30 -20.10 -8.36
C ARG A 241 -18.11 -20.41 -9.25
N ARG A 242 -17.11 -19.54 -9.31
CA ARG A 242 -15.85 -19.83 -10.00
C ARG A 242 -14.95 -20.75 -9.19
N LEU A 243 -14.95 -20.61 -7.86
CA LEU A 243 -14.22 -21.49 -6.95
C LEU A 243 -14.92 -22.84 -6.80
N CYS A 244 -16.23 -22.86 -6.69
CA CYS A 244 -17.07 -24.04 -6.42
C CYS A 244 -18.25 -24.08 -7.40
N PRO A 245 -18.04 -24.52 -8.65
CA PRO A 245 -19.03 -24.42 -9.71
C PRO A 245 -20.33 -25.18 -9.46
N ASP A 246 -20.24 -26.37 -8.85
CA ASP A 246 -21.38 -27.25 -8.55
C ASP A 246 -21.91 -27.11 -7.11
N GLY A 247 -21.32 -26.18 -6.34
CA GLY A 247 -21.68 -25.97 -4.93
C GLY A 247 -21.18 -27.07 -3.98
N LYS A 248 -20.42 -28.07 -4.48
CA LYS A 248 -19.94 -29.23 -3.69
C LYS A 248 -18.45 -29.45 -3.82
N HIS A 249 -17.86 -29.13 -4.97
CA HIS A 249 -16.45 -29.38 -5.25
C HIS A 249 -15.78 -28.11 -5.75
N PHE A 250 -14.56 -27.92 -5.32
CA PHE A 250 -13.73 -26.85 -5.86
C PHE A 250 -13.35 -27.12 -7.32
N GLY A 251 -13.20 -26.06 -8.11
CA GLY A 251 -12.68 -26.14 -9.47
C GLY A 251 -11.22 -26.65 -9.47
N ALA A 252 -10.79 -27.21 -10.60
CA ALA A 252 -9.46 -27.86 -10.74
C ALA A 252 -8.28 -26.96 -10.37
N PHE A 253 -8.41 -25.64 -10.48
CA PHE A 253 -7.37 -24.67 -10.12
C PHE A 253 -7.25 -24.39 -8.61
N VAL A 254 -8.20 -24.91 -7.79
CA VAL A 254 -8.09 -24.89 -6.33
C VAL A 254 -7.45 -26.21 -5.91
N THR A 255 -6.19 -26.16 -5.48
CA THR A 255 -5.40 -27.37 -5.18
C THR A 255 -5.46 -27.78 -3.72
N ASP A 256 -5.74 -26.84 -2.81
CA ASP A 256 -5.92 -27.09 -1.39
C ASP A 256 -6.67 -25.92 -0.73
N TRP A 257 -7.13 -26.09 0.50
CA TRP A 257 -7.80 -25.05 1.27
C TRP A 257 -7.67 -25.26 2.77
N LEU A 258 -7.79 -24.18 3.52
CA LEU A 258 -7.73 -24.14 4.98
C LEU A 258 -8.79 -23.20 5.52
N GLU A 259 -9.74 -23.70 6.29
CA GLU A 259 -10.65 -22.85 7.05
C GLU A 259 -9.95 -22.29 8.27
N LEU A 260 -10.05 -20.99 8.48
CA LEU A 260 -9.51 -20.34 9.67
C LEU A 260 -10.53 -20.41 10.81
N PRO A 261 -10.10 -20.63 12.06
CA PRO A 261 -11.00 -20.69 13.19
C PRO A 261 -11.69 -19.36 13.42
N ARG A 262 -12.86 -19.37 14.06
CA ARG A 262 -13.50 -18.14 14.50
C ARG A 262 -12.68 -17.49 15.62
N GLY A 263 -12.40 -16.20 15.50
CA GLY A 263 -11.60 -15.48 16.50
C GLY A 263 -11.02 -14.19 15.96
N SER A 264 -10.05 -13.63 16.66
CA SER A 264 -9.31 -12.41 16.26
C SER A 264 -8.34 -12.71 15.12
N LEU A 265 -8.88 -12.91 13.91
CA LEU A 265 -8.09 -13.29 12.74
C LEU A 265 -7.21 -12.16 12.21
N PHE A 266 -7.61 -10.90 12.43
CA PHE A 266 -6.99 -9.77 11.75
C PHE A 266 -6.29 -8.82 12.72
N VAL A 267 -5.17 -8.29 12.25
CA VAL A 267 -4.60 -7.04 12.70
C VAL A 267 -5.17 -5.97 11.78
N ILE A 268 -5.73 -4.95 12.35
CA ILE A 268 -6.46 -3.92 11.65
C ILE A 268 -5.54 -2.73 11.49
N GLY A 269 -5.45 -2.21 10.26
CA GLY A 269 -5.01 -0.85 10.01
C GLY A 269 -5.95 0.18 10.66
N GLU A 270 -5.65 1.44 10.57
CA GLU A 270 -6.46 2.49 11.20
C GLU A 270 -7.64 2.86 10.30
N GLY A 271 -8.80 2.31 10.57
CA GLY A 271 -10.01 2.67 9.84
C GLY A 271 -11.26 2.00 10.40
N ALA A 272 -12.44 2.51 10.05
CA ALA A 272 -13.74 2.03 10.51
C ALA A 272 -14.50 1.21 9.45
N GLY A 273 -13.79 0.62 8.49
CA GLY A 273 -14.36 -0.16 7.39
C GLY A 273 -15.14 -1.40 7.86
N VAL A 274 -15.88 -2.01 6.96
CA VAL A 274 -16.68 -3.22 7.23
C VAL A 274 -15.81 -4.37 7.76
N TRP A 275 -14.56 -4.43 7.31
CA TRP A 275 -13.55 -5.43 7.67
C TRP A 275 -12.69 -5.02 8.86
N ASN A 276 -12.87 -3.79 9.36
CA ASN A 276 -12.17 -3.27 10.53
C ASN A 276 -12.62 -3.96 11.83
N ARG A 277 -12.76 -5.27 11.81
CA ARG A 277 -13.09 -6.09 12.96
C ARG A 277 -12.05 -7.18 13.09
N LYS A 278 -11.39 -7.23 14.21
CA LYS A 278 -10.46 -8.33 14.54
C LYS A 278 -11.12 -9.70 14.33
N VAL A 279 -12.43 -9.77 14.59
CA VAL A 279 -13.26 -10.97 14.41
C VAL A 279 -14.19 -10.76 13.22
N PRO A 280 -13.99 -11.44 12.09
CA PRO A 280 -14.89 -11.35 10.94
C PRO A 280 -16.28 -11.95 11.28
N ARG A 281 -17.32 -11.41 10.66
CA ARG A 281 -18.68 -11.97 10.79
C ARG A 281 -18.86 -13.27 10.02
N SER A 282 -18.17 -13.41 8.91
CA SER A 282 -18.20 -14.58 8.04
C SER A 282 -17.12 -15.58 8.42
N ARG A 283 -17.32 -16.85 8.10
CA ARG A 283 -16.24 -17.85 8.07
C ARG A 283 -15.19 -17.38 7.07
N MET A 284 -13.94 -17.58 7.36
CA MET A 284 -12.82 -17.22 6.50
C MET A 284 -12.08 -18.45 6.05
N VAL A 285 -11.67 -18.47 4.81
CA VAL A 285 -10.93 -19.57 4.21
C VAL A 285 -9.72 -19.03 3.44
N VAL A 286 -8.63 -19.76 3.51
CA VAL A 286 -7.48 -19.60 2.61
C VAL A 286 -7.55 -20.72 1.58
N VAL A 287 -7.57 -20.37 0.30
CA VAL A 287 -7.54 -21.34 -0.81
C VAL A 287 -6.19 -21.27 -1.52
N ARG A 288 -5.59 -22.44 -1.78
CA ARG A 288 -4.39 -22.55 -2.61
C ARG A 288 -4.83 -22.64 -4.07
N LEU A 289 -4.30 -21.74 -4.91
CA LEU A 289 -4.67 -21.62 -6.32
C LEU A 289 -3.47 -21.92 -7.21
N ASP A 290 -3.73 -22.64 -8.31
CA ASP A 290 -2.82 -22.79 -9.44
C ASP A 290 -3.57 -22.46 -10.73
N GLY A 291 -3.41 -21.24 -11.22
CA GLY A 291 -4.12 -20.73 -12.40
C GLY A 291 -3.80 -21.49 -13.69
N ARG A 292 -2.67 -22.21 -13.74
CA ARG A 292 -2.27 -23.04 -14.90
C ARG A 292 -3.23 -24.21 -15.10
N LEU A 293 -3.80 -24.72 -14.02
CA LEU A 293 -4.76 -25.83 -14.06
C LEU A 293 -6.15 -25.40 -14.56
N GLY A 294 -6.48 -24.09 -14.44
CA GLY A 294 -7.76 -23.56 -14.94
C GLY A 294 -7.78 -23.30 -16.45
N SER A 295 -6.63 -23.05 -17.06
CA SER A 295 -6.53 -22.81 -18.52
C SER A 295 -6.67 -24.09 -19.38
N LEU A 296 -6.51 -25.25 -18.78
CA LEU A 296 -6.68 -26.54 -19.45
C LEU A 296 -8.14 -26.90 -19.76
N GLY A 297 -9.12 -26.10 -19.25
CA GLY A 297 -10.55 -26.38 -19.36
C GLY A 297 -11.30 -25.72 -20.51
N LEU A 298 -10.69 -24.89 -21.36
CA LEU A 298 -11.37 -24.24 -22.50
C LEU A 298 -11.45 -25.13 -23.74
N GLY A 299 -10.83 -26.29 -23.75
CA GLY A 299 -10.86 -27.24 -24.87
C GLY A 299 -11.18 -28.69 -24.52
N ALA A 300 -11.25 -29.07 -23.26
CA ALA A 300 -11.60 -30.42 -22.82
C ALA A 300 -12.96 -30.41 -22.12
N ARG A 301 -13.90 -31.20 -22.63
CA ARG A 301 -15.17 -31.50 -21.95
C ARG A 301 -14.90 -31.85 -20.49
N LEU A 302 -15.62 -31.17 -19.56
CA LEU A 302 -15.70 -31.33 -18.13
C LEU A 302 -15.26 -32.74 -17.61
N GLY A 303 -13.97 -32.94 -17.49
CA GLY A 303 -13.41 -34.01 -16.66
C GLY A 303 -13.21 -33.43 -15.27
N PHE A 304 -14.16 -33.68 -14.39
CA PHE A 304 -14.03 -33.40 -12.97
C PHE A 304 -12.91 -34.28 -12.43
N CYS A 305 -11.73 -33.71 -12.27
CA CYS A 305 -10.64 -34.36 -11.56
C CYS A 305 -10.01 -33.40 -10.56
N SER A 306 -10.74 -33.09 -9.49
CA SER A 306 -10.14 -32.74 -8.23
C SER A 306 -10.92 -33.44 -7.11
N SER A 307 -10.22 -34.26 -6.35
CA SER A 307 -10.73 -34.94 -5.16
C SER A 307 -10.95 -34.02 -3.96
N VAL A 308 -10.90 -32.70 -4.17
CA VAL A 308 -11.03 -31.72 -3.10
C VAL A 308 -12.49 -31.36 -2.92
N SER A 309 -13.16 -32.03 -1.98
CA SER A 309 -14.56 -31.73 -1.63
C SER A 309 -14.65 -30.38 -0.91
N CYS A 310 -15.59 -29.54 -1.35
CA CYS A 310 -15.93 -28.28 -0.68
C CYS A 310 -16.99 -28.54 0.41
N THR A 311 -16.55 -28.86 1.62
CA THR A 311 -17.48 -28.99 2.78
C THR A 311 -18.04 -27.66 3.24
N LEU A 312 -17.60 -26.54 2.66
CA LEU A 312 -17.99 -25.18 3.04
C LEU A 312 -19.41 -24.79 2.56
N CYS A 313 -19.91 -25.40 1.49
CA CYS A 313 -21.21 -25.08 0.88
C CYS A 313 -22.41 -25.78 1.53
N GLY A 314 -22.18 -26.80 2.33
CA GLY A 314 -23.23 -27.66 2.91
C GLY A 314 -23.78 -27.23 4.28
N GLN A 315 -23.31 -26.11 4.84
CA GLN A 315 -23.71 -25.60 6.16
C GLN A 315 -24.11 -24.13 6.06
N ALA A 316 -25.09 -23.80 5.22
CA ALA A 316 -25.75 -22.51 5.20
C ALA A 316 -27.08 -22.57 5.94
#